data_12260fa01face7a6e6731e3e9eaca870
#
_entry.id   12260fa01face7a6e6731e3e9eaca870
#
_cell.length_a   1.000
_cell.length_b   1.000
_cell.length_c   1.000
_cell.angle_alpha   90.00
_cell.angle_beta   90.00
_cell.angle_gamma   90.00
#
_symmetry.space_group_name_H-M   'P 1'
#
loop_
_entity.id
_entity.type
_entity.pdbx_description
1 polymer ?
#
loop_
_entity_poly.entity_id
_entity_poly.type
_entity_poly.pdbx_seq_one_letter_code
_entity_poly.pdbx_strand_id
1 'polypeptide(L)'
;MGKFKGLVIVALFFMAVQPSFAGNGERIAGIWKLVAYEIEIQATGQKEPVMGQNPTGYVMFAPGGRVWFVLTGEGRKAAKTIEDRAELLNTLVAYTGIYRVEGDQWITKVDVAWNPEWVGTEQRRFFKVDGERLQVLTPWRVMPNWADKGMTRSIVTFERAK
;
A
#
# COMPACT_ATOMS: atom_id res chain seq x y z
N MET A 1 -33.46 3.49 69.22
CA MET A 1 -33.97 3.92 67.94
C MET A 1 -32.82 4.50 67.12
N GLY A 2 -32.10 3.66 66.42
CA GLY A 2 -30.96 4.06 65.60
C GLY A 2 -31.35 4.14 64.11
N LYS A 3 -31.22 5.30 63.53
CA LYS A 3 -31.51 5.50 62.08
C LYS A 3 -30.27 5.13 61.24
N PHE A 4 -30.35 4.03 60.49
CA PHE A 4 -29.37 3.70 59.46
C PHE A 4 -29.57 4.64 58.28
N LYS A 5 -28.56 5.44 57.96
CA LYS A 5 -28.50 6.21 56.70
C LYS A 5 -27.77 5.34 55.67
N GLY A 6 -28.53 4.84 54.70
CA GLY A 6 -27.96 4.13 53.57
C GLY A 6 -27.21 5.07 52.63
N LEU A 7 -25.93 4.80 52.41
CA LEU A 7 -25.07 5.49 51.42
C LEU A 7 -25.28 4.81 50.07
N VAL A 8 -25.92 5.51 49.14
CA VAL A 8 -26.03 5.02 47.71
C VAL A 8 -24.76 5.50 46.99
N ILE A 9 -23.89 4.52 46.63
CA ILE A 9 -22.73 4.77 45.80
C ILE A 9 -23.16 4.59 44.33
N VAL A 10 -23.27 5.70 43.60
CA VAL A 10 -23.49 5.68 42.15
C VAL A 10 -22.13 5.47 41.50
N ALA A 11 -21.89 4.25 40.99
CA ALA A 11 -20.72 3.94 40.20
C ALA A 11 -20.92 4.50 38.77
N LEU A 12 -20.25 5.61 38.45
CA LEU A 12 -20.16 6.11 37.09
C LEU A 12 -19.21 5.22 36.27
N PHE A 13 -19.78 4.40 35.40
CA PHE A 13 -19.02 3.66 34.39
C PHE A 13 -18.55 4.62 33.31
N PHE A 14 -17.29 5.03 33.35
CA PHE A 14 -16.64 5.69 32.23
C PHE A 14 -16.41 4.64 31.12
N MET A 15 -17.27 4.61 30.11
CA MET A 15 -16.98 3.90 28.86
C MET A 15 -15.86 4.68 28.13
N ALA A 16 -14.64 4.20 28.28
CA ALA A 16 -13.53 4.67 27.46
C ALA A 16 -13.82 4.20 26.00
N VAL A 17 -14.20 5.14 25.13
CA VAL A 17 -14.26 4.91 23.68
C VAL A 17 -12.82 4.69 23.22
N GLN A 18 -12.44 3.41 23.07
CA GLN A 18 -11.16 3.08 22.47
C GLN A 18 -11.24 3.38 20.97
N PRO A 19 -10.27 4.12 20.39
CA PRO A 19 -10.23 4.30 18.94
C PRO A 19 -10.07 2.91 18.30
N SER A 20 -11.04 2.54 17.48
CA SER A 20 -11.10 1.24 16.83
C SER A 20 -10.02 1.17 15.75
N PHE A 21 -8.86 0.60 16.03
CA PHE A 21 -7.83 0.27 15.02
C PHE A 21 -8.29 -0.77 13.99
N ALA A 22 -9.45 -1.40 14.20
CA ALA A 22 -10.10 -2.29 13.24
C ALA A 22 -10.51 -1.58 11.93
N GLY A 23 -10.74 -0.26 11.95
CA GLY A 23 -11.27 0.49 10.82
C GLY A 23 -10.35 0.60 9.59
N ASN A 24 -9.01 0.58 9.73
CA ASN A 24 -8.11 0.80 8.59
C ASN A 24 -7.95 -0.46 7.72
N GLY A 25 -7.94 -1.65 8.33
CA GLY A 25 -7.89 -2.92 7.60
C GLY A 25 -9.15 -3.16 6.76
N GLU A 26 -10.32 -2.83 7.28
CA GLU A 26 -11.59 -2.93 6.56
C GLU A 26 -11.68 -1.91 5.42
N ARG A 27 -11.17 -0.69 5.63
CA ARG A 27 -11.19 0.39 4.63
C ARG A 27 -10.31 0.08 3.41
N ILE A 28 -9.17 -0.61 3.59
CA ILE A 28 -8.27 -0.96 2.50
C ILE A 28 -8.74 -2.22 1.74
N ALA A 29 -9.55 -3.08 2.35
CA ALA A 29 -10.02 -4.30 1.73
C ALA A 29 -10.76 -4.05 0.41
N GLY A 30 -10.59 -4.93 -0.57
CA GLY A 30 -11.21 -4.85 -1.88
C GLY A 30 -10.21 -4.64 -3.02
N ILE A 31 -10.74 -4.24 -4.18
CA ILE A 31 -9.96 -4.06 -5.41
C ILE A 31 -9.82 -2.57 -5.71
N TRP A 32 -8.58 -2.18 -6.05
CA TRP A 32 -8.21 -0.81 -6.34
C TRP A 32 -7.49 -0.76 -7.69
N LYS A 33 -7.95 0.12 -8.58
CA LYS A 33 -7.39 0.35 -9.91
C LYS A 33 -6.33 1.44 -9.83
N LEU A 34 -5.19 1.23 -10.47
CA LEU A 34 -4.12 2.21 -10.57
C LEU A 34 -4.55 3.45 -11.35
N VAL A 35 -4.27 4.63 -10.79
CA VAL A 35 -4.50 5.94 -11.42
C VAL A 35 -3.19 6.62 -11.78
N ALA A 36 -2.22 6.61 -10.84
CA ALA A 36 -0.92 7.24 -11.05
C ALA A 36 0.18 6.50 -10.29
N TYR A 37 1.37 6.46 -10.86
CA TYR A 37 2.58 5.97 -10.21
C TYR A 37 3.72 6.95 -10.45
N GLU A 38 4.08 7.67 -9.40
CA GLU A 38 5.20 8.62 -9.40
C GLU A 38 6.29 8.14 -8.46
N ILE A 39 7.50 8.56 -8.70
CA ILE A 39 8.57 8.51 -7.72
C ILE A 39 8.98 9.92 -7.33
N GLU A 40 9.45 10.07 -6.11
CA GLU A 40 10.15 11.26 -5.63
C GLU A 40 11.62 10.91 -5.41
N ILE A 41 12.53 11.70 -5.98
CA ILE A 41 13.97 11.52 -5.86
C ILE A 41 14.44 12.29 -4.63
N GLN A 42 15.06 11.59 -3.66
CA GLN A 42 15.44 12.20 -2.38
C GLN A 42 16.41 13.38 -2.54
N ALA A 43 17.38 13.26 -3.44
CA ALA A 43 18.44 14.25 -3.62
C ALA A 43 17.93 15.59 -4.17
N THR A 44 16.83 15.58 -4.95
CA THR A 44 16.35 16.77 -5.67
C THR A 44 14.93 17.19 -5.27
N GLY A 45 14.15 16.30 -4.65
CA GLY A 45 12.71 16.47 -4.41
C GLY A 45 11.87 16.39 -5.69
N GLN A 46 12.50 16.12 -6.85
CA GLN A 46 11.78 15.99 -8.12
C GLN A 46 10.87 14.78 -8.14
N LYS A 47 9.67 14.95 -8.71
CA LYS A 47 8.72 13.86 -8.93
C LYS A 47 8.65 13.50 -10.40
N GLU A 48 8.64 12.20 -10.69
CA GLU A 48 8.62 11.68 -12.07
C GLU A 48 7.57 10.57 -12.20
N PRO A 49 6.73 10.60 -13.27
CA PRO A 49 5.76 9.54 -13.56
C PRO A 49 6.47 8.38 -14.29
N VAL A 50 7.27 7.60 -13.57
CA VAL A 50 8.14 6.55 -14.13
C VAL A 50 7.41 5.40 -14.83
N MET A 51 6.09 5.32 -14.69
CA MET A 51 5.24 4.35 -15.41
C MET A 51 4.36 5.01 -16.50
N GLY A 52 4.70 6.25 -16.91
CA GLY A 52 3.87 7.05 -17.85
C GLY A 52 2.75 7.80 -17.15
N GLN A 53 1.96 8.53 -17.95
CA GLN A 53 0.85 9.35 -17.46
C GLN A 53 -0.41 8.52 -17.20
N ASN A 54 -0.59 7.41 -17.92
CA ASN A 54 -1.74 6.51 -17.84
C ASN A 54 -1.32 5.07 -17.57
N PRO A 55 -0.68 4.78 -16.42
CA PRO A 55 -0.31 3.42 -16.08
C PRO A 55 -1.57 2.58 -15.83
N THR A 56 -1.45 1.26 -15.94
CA THR A 56 -2.57 0.35 -15.72
C THR A 56 -2.22 -0.69 -14.67
N GLY A 57 -3.24 -1.22 -14.00
CA GLY A 57 -3.06 -2.30 -13.04
C GLY A 57 -4.02 -2.24 -11.87
N TYR A 58 -3.88 -3.21 -11.01
CA TYR A 58 -4.73 -3.37 -9.84
C TYR A 58 -3.94 -3.82 -8.62
N VAL A 59 -4.44 -3.44 -7.47
CA VAL A 59 -4.12 -4.09 -6.20
C VAL A 59 -5.41 -4.64 -5.59
N MET A 60 -5.35 -5.87 -5.08
CA MET A 60 -6.46 -6.50 -4.39
C MET A 60 -6.04 -6.89 -2.97
N PHE A 61 -6.77 -6.39 -1.99
CA PHE A 61 -6.65 -6.78 -0.59
C PHE A 61 -7.82 -7.71 -0.25
N ALA A 62 -7.53 -9.01 -0.16
CA ALA A 62 -8.56 -9.99 0.18
C ALA A 62 -8.84 -10.03 1.69
N PRO A 63 -10.09 -10.32 2.11
CA PRO A 63 -10.46 -10.45 3.52
C PRO A 63 -9.64 -11.49 4.28
N GLY A 64 -9.12 -12.50 3.58
CA GLY A 64 -8.24 -13.53 4.15
C GLY A 64 -6.79 -13.09 4.40
N GLY A 65 -6.48 -11.79 4.30
CA GLY A 65 -5.15 -11.24 4.60
C GLY A 65 -4.13 -11.43 3.47
N ARG A 66 -4.56 -11.75 2.24
CA ARG A 66 -3.67 -11.83 1.09
C ARG A 66 -3.82 -10.61 0.20
N VAL A 67 -2.70 -10.11 -0.31
CA VAL A 67 -2.66 -8.99 -1.25
C VAL A 67 -2.00 -9.42 -2.56
N TRP A 68 -2.52 -8.92 -3.69
CA TRP A 68 -1.93 -9.08 -5.03
C TRP A 68 -1.74 -7.71 -5.65
N PHE A 69 -0.55 -7.51 -6.23
CA PHE A 69 -0.21 -6.35 -7.04
C PHE A 69 0.12 -6.80 -8.45
N VAL A 70 -0.50 -6.15 -9.44
CA VAL A 70 -0.07 -6.21 -10.84
C VAL A 70 -0.21 -4.82 -11.41
N LEU A 71 0.90 -4.11 -11.53
CA LEU A 71 0.98 -2.73 -12.01
C LEU A 71 1.92 -2.68 -13.21
N THR A 72 1.48 -2.04 -14.29
CA THR A 72 2.24 -1.92 -15.54
C THR A 72 2.26 -0.49 -16.05
N GLY A 73 3.36 -0.12 -16.66
CA GLY A 73 3.50 1.19 -17.30
C GLY A 73 2.62 1.35 -18.53
N GLU A 74 2.50 2.60 -18.97
CA GLU A 74 1.79 2.99 -20.19
C GLU A 74 2.54 2.56 -21.46
N GLY A 75 1.83 2.33 -22.55
CA GLY A 75 2.39 2.16 -23.89
C GLY A 75 3.16 0.87 -24.14
N ARG A 76 3.02 -0.14 -23.28
CA ARG A 76 3.71 -1.43 -23.41
C ARG A 76 3.33 -2.14 -24.69
N LYS A 77 4.34 -2.69 -25.39
CA LYS A 77 4.19 -3.46 -26.63
C LYS A 77 4.76 -4.86 -26.43
N ALA A 78 4.34 -5.80 -27.26
CA ALA A 78 4.92 -7.15 -27.28
C ALA A 78 6.42 -7.07 -27.62
N ALA A 79 7.25 -7.70 -26.78
CA ALA A 79 8.68 -7.72 -26.96
C ALA A 79 9.09 -8.55 -28.21
N LYS A 80 10.00 -8.02 -28.99
CA LYS A 80 10.60 -8.69 -30.16
C LYS A 80 12.07 -9.03 -29.93
N THR A 81 12.76 -8.28 -29.07
CA THR A 81 14.18 -8.45 -28.73
C THR A 81 14.37 -8.77 -27.25
N ILE A 82 15.60 -9.02 -26.84
CA ILE A 82 15.99 -9.22 -25.44
C ILE A 82 15.88 -7.88 -24.68
N GLU A 83 16.28 -6.79 -25.33
CA GLU A 83 16.22 -5.42 -24.81
C GLU A 83 14.77 -5.01 -24.53
N ASP A 84 13.85 -5.30 -25.46
CA ASP A 84 12.41 -5.06 -25.26
C ASP A 84 11.89 -5.80 -24.02
N ARG A 85 12.35 -7.04 -23.79
CA ARG A 85 11.96 -7.82 -22.61
C ARG A 85 12.48 -7.23 -21.31
N ALA A 86 13.74 -6.74 -21.32
CA ALA A 86 14.33 -6.07 -20.19
C ALA A 86 13.57 -4.76 -19.87
N GLU A 87 13.19 -4.01 -20.89
CA GLU A 87 12.43 -2.76 -20.73
C GLU A 87 11.00 -3.02 -20.19
N LEU A 88 10.34 -4.08 -20.65
CA LEU A 88 9.06 -4.49 -20.05
C LEU A 88 9.18 -4.78 -18.54
N LEU A 89 10.29 -5.31 -18.08
CA LEU A 89 10.51 -5.59 -16.67
C LEU A 89 10.64 -4.30 -15.84
N ASN A 90 11.22 -3.24 -16.40
CA ASN A 90 11.37 -1.93 -15.76
C ASN A 90 10.02 -1.26 -15.47
N THR A 91 9.01 -1.53 -16.28
CA THR A 91 7.65 -0.99 -16.14
C THR A 91 6.67 -2.01 -15.57
N LEU A 92 7.13 -2.94 -14.74
CA LEU A 92 6.33 -3.94 -14.06
C LEU A 92 6.59 -3.90 -12.55
N VAL A 93 5.53 -3.89 -11.76
CA VAL A 93 5.56 -4.24 -10.33
C VAL A 93 4.50 -5.29 -10.09
N ALA A 94 4.91 -6.52 -9.81
CA ALA A 94 3.98 -7.63 -9.57
C ALA A 94 4.45 -8.48 -8.40
N TYR A 95 3.62 -8.62 -7.36
CA TYR A 95 3.93 -9.49 -6.23
C TYR A 95 2.67 -9.85 -5.45
N THR A 96 2.77 -10.89 -4.65
CA THR A 96 1.73 -11.31 -3.71
C THR A 96 2.35 -11.75 -2.39
N GLY A 97 1.55 -11.75 -1.35
CA GLY A 97 1.94 -12.21 -0.03
C GLY A 97 0.83 -12.03 1.00
N ILE A 98 1.12 -12.40 2.23
CA ILE A 98 0.22 -12.16 3.35
C ILE A 98 0.49 -10.76 3.89
N TYR A 99 -0.59 -9.98 4.10
CA TYR A 99 -0.48 -8.63 4.65
C TYR A 99 -1.14 -8.53 6.03
N ARG A 100 -0.64 -7.58 6.80
CA ARG A 100 -1.25 -7.09 8.04
C ARG A 100 -1.26 -5.57 8.03
N VAL A 101 -2.18 -4.96 8.76
CA VAL A 101 -2.28 -3.51 8.92
C VAL A 101 -1.82 -3.12 10.32
N GLU A 102 -0.93 -2.13 10.40
CA GLU A 102 -0.40 -1.55 11.61
C GLU A 102 -0.53 -0.01 11.53
N GLY A 103 -1.58 0.54 12.16
CA GLY A 103 -1.86 1.99 12.10
C GLY A 103 -2.16 2.47 10.68
N ASP A 104 -1.30 3.34 10.15
CA ASP A 104 -1.35 3.91 8.80
C ASP A 104 -0.49 3.14 7.77
N GLN A 105 -0.01 1.96 8.15
CA GLN A 105 0.82 1.12 7.31
C GLN A 105 0.18 -0.24 7.09
N TRP A 106 0.40 -0.83 5.91
CA TRP A 106 0.32 -2.27 5.74
C TRP A 106 1.72 -2.84 5.48
N ILE A 107 1.91 -4.07 5.90
CA ILE A 107 3.17 -4.80 5.77
C ILE A 107 2.87 -6.12 5.09
N THR A 108 3.48 -6.36 3.94
CA THR A 108 3.32 -7.60 3.18
C THR A 108 4.55 -8.48 3.37
N LYS A 109 4.36 -9.69 3.90
CA LYS A 109 5.34 -10.77 3.80
C LYS A 109 5.21 -11.38 2.41
N VAL A 110 6.19 -11.14 1.55
CA VAL A 110 6.14 -11.48 0.13
C VAL A 110 6.40 -12.96 -0.09
N ASP A 111 5.51 -13.64 -0.82
CA ASP A 111 5.66 -15.05 -1.20
C ASP A 111 6.19 -15.21 -2.63
N VAL A 112 5.67 -14.37 -3.55
CA VAL A 112 6.02 -14.37 -4.98
C VAL A 112 6.19 -12.93 -5.43
N ALA A 113 7.21 -12.65 -6.23
CA ALA A 113 7.46 -11.32 -6.77
C ALA A 113 8.12 -11.36 -8.15
N TRP A 114 7.89 -10.31 -8.96
CA TRP A 114 8.58 -10.06 -10.22
C TRP A 114 10.10 -9.89 -10.03
N ASN A 115 10.53 -9.33 -8.89
CA ASN A 115 11.92 -9.29 -8.47
C ASN A 115 12.17 -10.36 -7.40
N PRO A 116 13.01 -11.38 -7.67
CA PRO A 116 13.29 -12.46 -6.73
C PRO A 116 13.84 -12.00 -5.37
N GLU A 117 14.53 -10.86 -5.31
CA GLU A 117 15.08 -10.31 -4.05
C GLU A 117 13.99 -9.92 -3.04
N TRP A 118 12.74 -9.75 -3.50
CA TRP A 118 11.63 -9.42 -2.61
C TRP A 118 11.02 -10.64 -1.93
N VAL A 119 11.23 -11.82 -2.48
CA VAL A 119 10.68 -13.06 -1.93
C VAL A 119 11.24 -13.30 -0.53
N GLY A 120 10.35 -13.57 0.43
CA GLY A 120 10.72 -13.78 1.83
C GLY A 120 10.94 -12.47 2.62
N THR A 121 10.92 -11.29 2.00
CA THR A 121 11.05 -9.99 2.70
C THR A 121 9.72 -9.43 3.17
N GLU A 122 9.77 -8.40 4.01
CA GLU A 122 8.62 -7.58 4.37
C GLU A 122 8.63 -6.25 3.61
N GLN A 123 7.56 -5.99 2.87
CA GLN A 123 7.36 -4.74 2.15
C GLN A 123 6.38 -3.84 2.91
N ARG A 124 6.88 -2.73 3.45
CA ARG A 124 6.10 -1.73 4.19
C ARG A 124 5.59 -0.64 3.25
N ARG A 125 4.35 -0.20 3.48
CA ARG A 125 3.72 0.90 2.73
C ARG A 125 2.90 1.74 3.69
N PHE A 126 3.08 3.04 3.66
CA PHE A 126 2.14 3.97 4.27
C PHE A 126 0.94 4.13 3.36
N PHE A 127 -0.24 4.27 3.92
CA PHE A 127 -1.45 4.46 3.11
C PHE A 127 -2.47 5.37 3.77
N LYS A 128 -3.28 6.00 2.93
CA LYS A 128 -4.44 6.77 3.33
C LYS A 128 -5.60 6.43 2.39
N VAL A 129 -6.72 6.04 2.97
CA VAL A 129 -8.00 5.88 2.24
C VAL A 129 -8.85 7.11 2.51
N ASP A 130 -9.29 7.77 1.43
CA ASP A 130 -10.16 8.93 1.46
C ASP A 130 -11.30 8.71 0.44
N GLY A 131 -12.47 8.29 0.94
CA GLY A 131 -13.58 7.84 0.09
C GLY A 131 -13.16 6.69 -0.82
N GLU A 132 -13.29 6.88 -2.11
CA GLU A 132 -12.95 5.93 -3.17
C GLU A 132 -11.47 6.03 -3.61
N ARG A 133 -10.63 6.80 -2.92
CA ARG A 133 -9.23 7.01 -3.26
C ARG A 133 -8.31 6.37 -2.23
N LEU A 134 -7.31 5.62 -2.71
CA LEU A 134 -6.22 5.07 -1.91
C LEU A 134 -4.91 5.72 -2.36
N GLN A 135 -4.24 6.40 -1.45
CA GLN A 135 -2.89 6.92 -1.64
C GLN A 135 -1.89 6.05 -0.89
N VAL A 136 -0.76 5.77 -1.54
CA VAL A 136 0.29 4.90 -1.04
C VAL A 136 1.63 5.59 -1.14
N LEU A 137 2.43 5.48 -0.07
CA LEU A 137 3.78 6.00 -0.02
C LEU A 137 4.73 4.90 0.46
N THR A 138 5.82 4.67 -0.28
CA THR A 138 6.87 3.75 0.18
C THR A 138 7.87 4.46 1.11
N PRO A 139 8.56 3.72 1.98
CA PRO A 139 9.80 4.23 2.57
C PRO A 139 10.83 4.60 1.49
N TRP A 140 11.77 5.46 1.82
CA TRP A 140 12.92 5.75 0.98
C TRP A 140 13.74 4.48 0.75
N ARG A 141 14.11 4.21 -0.52
CA ARG A 141 14.92 3.06 -0.90
C ARG A 141 15.49 3.23 -2.31
N VAL A 142 16.49 2.44 -2.65
CA VAL A 142 16.88 2.24 -4.05
C VAL A 142 15.94 1.19 -4.64
N MET A 143 15.16 1.59 -5.65
CA MET A 143 14.27 0.68 -6.37
C MET A 143 15.03 -0.01 -7.50
N PRO A 144 14.90 -1.35 -7.67
CA PRO A 144 15.60 -2.07 -8.74
C PRO A 144 15.28 -1.54 -10.14
N ASN A 145 14.03 -1.15 -10.40
CA ASN A 145 13.60 -0.60 -11.69
C ASN A 145 14.28 0.74 -12.04
N TRP A 146 14.68 1.52 -11.03
CA TRP A 146 15.17 2.90 -11.17
C TRP A 146 16.39 3.15 -10.28
N ALA A 147 17.29 2.15 -10.21
CA ALA A 147 18.48 2.22 -9.36
C ALA A 147 19.43 3.36 -9.75
N ASP A 148 19.44 3.75 -11.01
CA ASP A 148 20.18 4.90 -11.55
C ASP A 148 19.76 6.24 -10.93
N LYS A 149 18.54 6.35 -10.41
CA LYS A 149 18.01 7.55 -9.75
C LYS A 149 18.38 7.65 -8.25
N GLY A 150 19.06 6.65 -7.72
CA GLY A 150 19.47 6.60 -6.30
C GLY A 150 18.28 6.36 -5.36
N MET A 151 18.30 7.05 -4.21
CA MET A 151 17.24 6.94 -3.21
C MET A 151 15.95 7.59 -3.68
N THR A 152 14.89 6.77 -3.80
CA THR A 152 13.55 7.22 -4.21
C THR A 152 12.48 6.71 -3.25
N ARG A 153 11.31 7.30 -3.30
CA ARG A 153 10.07 6.74 -2.74
C ARG A 153 8.97 6.78 -3.78
N SER A 154 8.15 5.73 -3.81
CA SER A 154 7.00 5.69 -4.71
C SER A 154 5.82 6.41 -4.06
N ILE A 155 5.11 7.19 -4.87
CA ILE A 155 3.83 7.82 -4.56
C ILE A 155 2.82 7.23 -5.53
N VAL A 156 1.92 6.38 -5.03
CA VAL A 156 1.00 5.63 -5.89
C VAL A 156 -0.43 5.99 -5.53
N THR A 157 -1.22 6.30 -6.53
CA THR A 157 -2.64 6.63 -6.36
C THR A 157 -3.50 5.59 -7.05
N PHE A 158 -4.51 5.13 -6.31
CA PHE A 158 -5.52 4.20 -6.80
C PHE A 158 -6.93 4.78 -6.58
N GLU A 159 -7.88 4.30 -7.36
CA GLU A 159 -9.31 4.45 -7.15
C GLU A 159 -9.96 3.08 -6.90
N ARG A 160 -11.06 3.05 -6.16
CA ARG A 160 -11.79 1.79 -5.93
C ARG A 160 -12.32 1.26 -7.26
N ALA A 161 -12.02 -0.01 -7.56
CA ALA A 161 -12.58 -0.64 -8.75
C ALA A 161 -14.08 -0.93 -8.55
N LYS A 162 -14.87 -0.64 -9.60
CA LYS A 162 -16.31 -0.94 -9.66
C LYS A 162 -16.53 -2.37 -10.12
#